data_ffd6f9671697286c5b05eca8d736791e
#
_entry.id   ffd6f9671697286c5b05eca8d736791e
#
_cell.length_a   1.000
_cell.length_b   1.000
_cell.length_c   1.000
_cell.angle_alpha   90.00
_cell.angle_beta   90.00
_cell.angle_gamma   90.00
#
_symmetry.space_group_name_H-M   'P 1'
#
loop_
_entity.id
_entity.type
_entity.pdbx_description
1 polymer ?
#
loop_
_entity_poly.entity_id
_entity_poly.type
_entity_poly.pdbx_seq_one_letter_code
_entity_poly.pdbx_strand_id
1 'polypeptide(L)'
;MKILICEDNQLAAKAMSVVIEREGYDPVTVGDGNKAIEALQKTDFDLAIVDIHMPYHSGLEVVRFLRTELKKQTPVLIVSAFSDPQIQRQAGEMKVSGYITKPFDPADLLRKIRVAVAVV
;
A
#
# COMPACT_ATOMS: atom_id res chain seq x y z
N MET A 1 -7.10 -13.38 -2.43
CA MET A 1 -7.04 -12.02 -1.84
C MET A 1 -6.37 -11.09 -2.84
N LYS A 2 -7.01 -9.97 -3.16
CA LYS A 2 -6.48 -8.96 -4.09
C LYS A 2 -5.71 -7.89 -3.33
N ILE A 3 -4.48 -7.64 -3.75
CA ILE A 3 -3.60 -6.66 -3.12
C ILE A 3 -3.17 -5.63 -4.16
N LEU A 4 -3.46 -4.36 -3.89
CA LEU A 4 -3.00 -3.26 -4.74
C LEU A 4 -1.59 -2.85 -4.29
N ILE A 5 -0.67 -2.72 -5.24
CA ILE A 5 0.69 -2.24 -5.00
C ILE A 5 0.85 -0.92 -5.74
N CYS A 6 0.99 0.18 -5.00
CA CYS A 6 1.20 1.51 -5.54
C CYS A 6 2.68 1.86 -5.37
N GLU A 7 3.45 1.75 -6.44
CA GLU A 7 4.90 1.93 -6.41
C GLU A 7 5.39 2.38 -7.79
N ASP A 8 6.07 3.53 -7.84
CA ASP A 8 6.57 4.07 -9.10
C ASP A 8 7.86 3.41 -9.60
N ASN A 9 8.64 2.82 -8.70
CA ASN A 9 9.83 2.08 -9.09
C ASN A 9 9.44 0.70 -9.57
N GLN A 10 9.64 0.43 -10.86
CA GLN A 10 9.20 -0.81 -11.48
C GLN A 10 9.88 -2.05 -10.90
N LEU A 11 11.16 -1.95 -10.53
CA LEU A 11 11.88 -3.07 -9.92
C LEU A 11 11.33 -3.40 -8.54
N ALA A 12 11.07 -2.39 -7.74
CA ALA A 12 10.50 -2.58 -6.40
C ALA A 12 9.09 -3.16 -6.50
N ALA A 13 8.26 -2.64 -7.40
CA ALA A 13 6.92 -3.15 -7.63
C ALA A 13 6.94 -4.61 -8.05
N LYS A 14 7.81 -4.96 -8.97
CA LYS A 14 7.96 -6.33 -9.45
C LYS A 14 8.42 -7.27 -8.33
N ALA A 15 9.38 -6.83 -7.53
CA ALA A 15 9.89 -7.63 -6.42
C ALA A 15 8.78 -7.93 -5.40
N MET A 16 7.98 -6.94 -5.04
CA MET A 16 6.84 -7.15 -4.14
C MET A 16 5.79 -8.07 -4.76
N SER A 17 5.49 -7.87 -6.03
CA SER A 17 4.52 -8.68 -6.77
C SER A 17 4.89 -10.16 -6.75
N VAL A 18 6.16 -10.48 -6.99
CA VAL A 18 6.64 -11.87 -7.00
C VAL A 18 6.46 -12.52 -5.63
N VAL A 19 6.83 -11.80 -4.56
CA VAL A 19 6.69 -12.31 -3.19
C VAL A 19 5.22 -12.59 -2.88
N ILE A 20 4.35 -11.69 -3.25
CA ILE A 20 2.90 -11.76 -2.98
C ILE A 20 2.26 -12.91 -3.78
N GLU A 21 2.62 -13.05 -5.05
CA GLU A 21 2.10 -14.15 -5.89
C GLU A 21 2.49 -15.53 -5.34
N ARG A 22 3.70 -15.67 -4.82
CA ARG A 22 4.16 -16.94 -4.26
C ARG A 22 3.35 -17.39 -3.06
N GLU A 23 2.73 -16.45 -2.36
CA GLU A 23 1.85 -16.77 -1.24
C GLU A 23 0.40 -17.05 -1.66
N GLY A 24 0.12 -17.04 -2.96
CA GLY A 24 -1.21 -17.30 -3.47
C GLY A 24 -2.12 -16.08 -3.52
N TYR A 25 -1.58 -14.89 -3.29
CA TYR A 25 -2.35 -13.65 -3.42
C TYR A 25 -2.31 -13.12 -4.85
N ASP A 26 -3.22 -12.22 -5.16
CA ASP A 26 -3.37 -11.65 -6.50
C ASP A 26 -2.95 -10.18 -6.49
N PRO A 27 -1.71 -9.85 -6.92
CA PRO A 27 -1.24 -8.48 -6.93
C PRO A 27 -1.68 -7.72 -8.17
N VAL A 28 -2.05 -6.46 -7.98
CA VAL A 28 -2.27 -5.49 -9.04
C VAL A 28 -1.32 -4.32 -8.78
N THR A 29 -0.46 -4.01 -9.75
CA THR A 29 0.54 -2.94 -9.59
C THR A 29 0.15 -1.71 -10.37
N VAL A 30 0.30 -0.54 -9.76
CA VAL A 30 0.12 0.76 -10.40
C VAL A 30 1.33 1.63 -10.08
N GLY A 31 1.70 2.50 -11.02
CA GLY A 31 2.96 3.23 -10.95
C GLY A 31 2.84 4.70 -10.55
N ASP A 32 1.65 5.22 -10.34
CA ASP A 32 1.45 6.61 -9.93
C ASP A 32 0.14 6.78 -9.17
N GLY A 33 -0.03 7.96 -8.57
CA GLY A 33 -1.19 8.24 -7.73
C GLY A 33 -2.50 8.29 -8.50
N ASN A 34 -2.50 8.74 -9.76
CA ASN A 34 -3.71 8.77 -10.57
C ASN A 34 -4.21 7.36 -10.86
N LYS A 35 -3.30 6.46 -11.23
CA LYS A 35 -3.64 5.06 -11.48
C LYS A 35 -4.08 4.35 -10.20
N ALA A 36 -3.47 4.71 -9.07
CA ALA A 36 -3.87 4.16 -7.78
C ALA A 36 -5.33 4.54 -7.45
N ILE A 37 -5.68 5.80 -7.60
CA ILE A 37 -7.04 6.29 -7.36
C ILE A 37 -8.02 5.60 -8.30
N GLU A 38 -7.69 5.51 -9.58
CA GLU A 38 -8.54 4.83 -10.56
C GLU A 38 -8.78 3.38 -10.20
N ALA A 39 -7.72 2.66 -9.80
CA ALA A 39 -7.84 1.25 -9.40
C ALA A 39 -8.74 1.09 -8.16
N LEU A 40 -8.57 1.97 -7.18
CA LEU A 40 -9.37 1.94 -5.95
C LEU A 40 -10.84 2.24 -6.20
N GLN A 41 -11.15 3.07 -7.20
CA GLN A 41 -12.53 3.36 -7.58
C GLN A 41 -13.22 2.16 -8.24
N LYS A 42 -12.46 1.39 -9.02
CA LYS A 42 -13.02 0.30 -9.84
C LYS A 42 -13.06 -1.04 -9.13
N THR A 43 -12.19 -1.27 -8.16
CA THR A 43 -12.02 -2.58 -7.54
C THR A 43 -11.94 -2.46 -6.03
N ASP A 44 -12.59 -3.38 -5.33
CA ASP A 44 -12.42 -3.53 -3.89
C ASP A 44 -11.23 -4.43 -3.63
N PHE A 45 -10.19 -3.86 -3.03
CA PHE A 45 -8.99 -4.60 -2.65
C PHE A 45 -9.07 -5.03 -1.19
N ASP A 46 -8.42 -6.14 -0.89
CA ASP A 46 -8.32 -6.63 0.49
C ASP A 46 -7.20 -5.95 1.26
N LEU A 47 -6.24 -5.38 0.53
CA LEU A 47 -5.11 -4.67 1.10
C LEU A 47 -4.53 -3.74 0.03
N ALA A 48 -4.03 -2.59 0.45
CA ALA A 48 -3.25 -1.69 -0.40
C ALA A 48 -1.88 -1.46 0.21
N ILE A 49 -0.83 -1.64 -0.59
CA ILE A 49 0.55 -1.32 -0.22
C ILE A 49 0.91 -0.06 -1.00
N VAL A 50 1.21 1.03 -0.29
CA VAL A 50 1.29 2.35 -0.89
C VAL A 50 2.63 3.00 -0.56
N ASP A 51 3.42 3.31 -1.60
CA ASP A 51 4.62 4.12 -1.46
C ASP A 51 4.22 5.57 -1.18
N ILE A 52 4.92 6.20 -0.25
CA ILE A 52 4.71 7.61 0.08
C ILE A 52 5.05 8.51 -1.10
N HIS A 53 6.13 8.22 -1.80
CA HIS A 53 6.65 9.06 -2.87
C HIS A 53 6.26 8.54 -4.25
N MET A 54 5.19 9.11 -4.81
CA MET A 54 4.72 8.77 -6.15
C MET A 54 4.42 10.04 -6.95
N PRO A 55 4.53 9.99 -8.30
CA PRO A 55 4.08 11.09 -9.15
C PRO A 55 2.58 11.37 -9.04
N TYR A 56 2.20 12.60 -9.26
CA TYR A 56 0.84 13.16 -9.30
C TYR A 56 0.21 13.25 -7.91
N HIS A 57 -0.09 12.13 -7.26
CA HIS A 57 -0.60 12.11 -5.91
C HIS A 57 0.33 11.29 -5.03
N SER A 58 0.71 11.85 -3.89
CA SER A 58 1.52 11.14 -2.90
C SER A 58 0.76 9.95 -2.34
N GLY A 59 1.48 9.02 -1.72
CA GLY A 59 0.83 7.89 -1.06
C GLY A 59 -0.16 8.30 0.01
N LEU A 60 0.14 9.37 0.76
CA LEU A 60 -0.79 9.89 1.77
C LEU A 60 -2.07 10.44 1.14
N GLU A 61 -1.97 11.11 -0.01
CA GLU A 61 -3.15 11.60 -0.72
C GLU A 61 -4.03 10.44 -1.20
N VAL A 62 -3.41 9.37 -1.68
CA VAL A 62 -4.14 8.17 -2.10
C VAL A 62 -4.89 7.55 -0.93
N VAL A 63 -4.24 7.43 0.23
CA VAL A 63 -4.90 6.89 1.43
C VAL A 63 -6.03 7.80 1.89
N ARG A 64 -5.83 9.11 1.87
CA ARG A 64 -6.87 10.06 2.22
C ARG A 64 -8.09 9.91 1.32
N PHE A 65 -7.87 9.79 0.02
CA PHE A 65 -8.95 9.55 -0.95
C PHE A 65 -9.73 8.27 -0.61
N LEU A 66 -9.02 7.20 -0.30
CA LEU A 66 -9.63 5.92 0.06
C LEU A 66 -10.53 6.07 1.30
N ARG A 67 -10.06 6.80 2.31
CA ARG A 67 -10.79 6.97 3.57
C ARG A 67 -11.95 7.96 3.45
N THR A 68 -11.72 9.11 2.80
CA THR A 68 -12.68 10.22 2.82
C THR A 68 -13.64 10.22 1.63
N GLU A 69 -13.16 9.92 0.43
CA GLU A 69 -13.99 9.93 -0.78
C GLU A 69 -14.68 8.60 -1.01
N LEU A 70 -13.93 7.51 -0.92
CA LEU A 70 -14.48 6.17 -1.11
C LEU A 70 -15.10 5.62 0.17
N LYS A 71 -14.77 6.20 1.32
CA LYS A 71 -15.28 5.82 2.65
C LYS A 71 -15.05 4.33 2.94
N LYS A 72 -13.86 3.84 2.57
CA LYS A 72 -13.47 2.45 2.78
C LYS A 72 -12.41 2.32 3.85
N GLN A 73 -12.47 1.22 4.58
CA GLN A 73 -11.51 0.89 5.65
C GLN A 73 -10.52 -0.20 5.20
N THR A 74 -10.25 -0.26 3.91
CA THR A 74 -9.27 -1.20 3.35
C THR A 74 -7.96 -1.08 4.13
N PRO A 75 -7.39 -2.21 4.61
CA PRO A 75 -6.09 -2.18 5.26
C PRO A 75 -5.02 -1.58 4.33
N VAL A 76 -4.16 -0.74 4.89
CA VAL A 76 -3.10 -0.06 4.14
C VAL A 76 -1.77 -0.27 4.84
N LEU A 77 -0.75 -0.67 4.07
CA LEU A 77 0.64 -0.69 4.50
C LEU A 77 1.37 0.42 3.74
N ILE A 78 2.06 1.27 4.47
CA ILE A 78 2.86 2.36 3.89
C ILE A 78 4.27 1.88 3.67
N VAL A 79 4.82 2.14 2.49
CA VAL A 79 6.21 1.83 2.15
C VAL A 79 6.98 3.13 2.00
N SER A 80 8.14 3.23 2.66
CA SER A 80 8.95 4.44 2.60
C SER A 80 10.42 4.11 2.83
N ALA A 81 11.30 4.85 2.15
CA ALA A 81 12.74 4.78 2.39
C ALA A 81 13.15 5.52 3.66
N PHE A 82 12.29 6.38 4.16
CA PHE A 82 12.59 7.25 5.30
C PHE A 82 11.58 7.04 6.42
N SER A 83 12.08 7.11 7.65
CA SER A 83 11.25 7.18 8.83
C SER A 83 11.03 8.66 9.15
N ASP A 84 9.89 9.20 8.76
CA ASP A 84 9.51 10.58 9.03
C ASP A 84 8.38 10.60 10.06
N PRO A 85 8.62 11.13 11.27
CA PRO A 85 7.59 11.15 12.30
C PRO A 85 6.31 11.88 11.89
N GLN A 86 6.43 12.91 11.07
CA GLN A 86 5.27 13.68 10.60
C GLN A 86 4.41 12.84 9.66
N ILE A 87 5.03 12.11 8.74
CA ILE A 87 4.33 11.20 7.84
C ILE A 87 3.68 10.07 8.62
N GLN A 88 4.38 9.51 9.60
CA GLN A 88 3.84 8.44 10.43
C GLN A 88 2.62 8.92 11.23
N ARG A 89 2.64 10.16 11.71
CA ARG A 89 1.50 10.74 12.42
C ARG A 89 0.29 10.89 11.51
N GLN A 90 0.49 11.44 10.30
CA GLN A 90 -0.59 11.63 9.34
C GLN A 90 -1.18 10.29 8.90
N ALA A 91 -0.33 9.31 8.63
CA ALA A 91 -0.77 7.97 8.25
C ALA A 91 -1.54 7.30 9.39
N GLY A 92 -1.09 7.48 10.63
CA GLY A 92 -1.77 6.96 11.82
C GLY A 92 -3.17 7.52 11.98
N GLU A 93 -3.35 8.80 11.70
CA GLU A 93 -4.66 9.44 11.73
C GLU A 93 -5.63 8.84 10.70
N MET A 94 -5.09 8.31 9.61
CA MET A 94 -5.87 7.64 8.56
C MET A 94 -5.99 6.13 8.80
N LYS A 95 -5.57 5.66 9.95
CA LYS A 95 -5.71 4.26 10.40
C LYS A 95 -5.05 3.27 9.46
N VAL A 96 -3.81 3.54 9.05
CA VAL A 96 -3.02 2.56 8.30
C VAL A 96 -2.64 1.40 9.22
N SER A 97 -2.42 0.22 8.62
CA SER A 97 -2.15 -1.00 9.39
C SER A 97 -0.68 -1.17 9.76
N GLY A 98 0.22 -0.49 9.07
CA GLY A 98 1.64 -0.58 9.38
C GLY A 98 2.51 0.08 8.33
N TYR A 99 3.82 -0.10 8.53
CA TYR A 99 4.84 0.54 7.70
C TYR A 99 5.87 -0.49 7.28
N ILE A 100 6.37 -0.34 6.04
CA ILE A 100 7.44 -1.17 5.49
C ILE A 100 8.56 -0.23 5.08
N THR A 101 9.78 -0.49 5.54
CA THR A 101 10.96 0.31 5.20
C THR A 101 11.62 -0.25 3.94
N LYS A 102 12.04 0.63 3.04
CA LYS A 102 12.83 0.23 1.86
C LYS A 102 14.32 0.18 2.20
N PRO A 103 15.05 -0.79 1.66
CA PRO A 103 14.58 -1.94 0.88
C PRO A 103 13.80 -2.90 1.77
N PHE A 104 12.74 -3.49 1.22
CA PHE A 104 11.91 -4.38 2.02
C PHE A 104 12.54 -5.77 2.15
N ASP A 105 12.28 -6.40 3.29
CA ASP A 105 12.59 -7.81 3.52
C ASP A 105 11.37 -8.64 3.19
N PRO A 106 11.45 -9.65 2.29
CA PRO A 106 10.29 -10.46 1.92
C PRO A 106 9.56 -11.09 3.09
N ALA A 107 10.28 -11.61 4.08
CA ALA A 107 9.66 -12.23 5.25
C ALA A 107 8.90 -11.20 6.08
N ASP A 108 9.46 -10.00 6.25
CA ASP A 108 8.81 -8.91 6.96
C ASP A 108 7.56 -8.42 6.23
N LEU A 109 7.64 -8.29 4.91
CA LEU A 109 6.49 -7.91 4.09
C LEU A 109 5.33 -8.88 4.28
N LEU A 110 5.59 -10.18 4.16
CA LEU A 110 4.56 -11.20 4.32
C LEU A 110 3.97 -11.22 5.71
N ARG A 111 4.81 -11.06 6.75
CA ARG A 111 4.33 -10.99 8.12
C ARG A 111 3.39 -9.81 8.33
N LYS A 112 3.74 -8.64 7.81
CA LYS A 112 2.92 -7.44 7.94
C LYS A 112 1.62 -7.54 7.16
N ILE A 113 1.65 -8.19 6.00
CA ILE A 113 0.43 -8.46 5.25
C ILE A 113 -0.51 -9.33 6.08
N ARG A 114 -0.01 -10.42 6.65
CA ARG A 114 -0.84 -11.33 7.46
C ARG A 114 -1.47 -10.61 8.66
N VAL A 115 -0.71 -9.77 9.33
CA VAL A 115 -1.23 -9.00 10.47
C VAL A 115 -2.29 -8.03 10.02
N ALA A 116 -2.06 -7.31 8.92
CA ALA A 116 -2.99 -6.31 8.42
C ALA A 116 -4.35 -6.90 8.03
N VAL A 117 -4.34 -8.06 7.36
CA VAL A 117 -5.59 -8.69 6.88
C VAL A 117 -6.26 -9.57 7.93
N ALA A 118 -5.58 -9.94 8.99
CA ALA A 118 -6.14 -10.75 10.07
C ALA A 118 -7.02 -9.93 11.02
N VAL A 119 -6.93 -8.62 10.97
CA VAL A 119 -7.73 -7.73 11.82
C VAL A 119 -9.15 -7.67 11.29
N VAL A 120 -10.07 -8.07 12.11
CA VAL A 120 -11.50 -8.14 11.76
C VAL A 120 -12.26 -6.99 12.41
#